data_231382c007b60308eb3fa5fc6aebc691
#
_entry.id   231382c007b60308eb3fa5fc6aebc691
#
_cell.length_a   1.000
_cell.length_b   1.000
_cell.length_c   1.000
_cell.angle_alpha   90.00
_cell.angle_beta   90.00
_cell.angle_gamma   90.00
#
_symmetry.space_group_name_H-M   'P 1'
#
loop_
_entity.id
_entity.type
_entity.pdbx_description
1 polymer ?
#
loop_
_entity_poly.entity_id
_entity_poly.type
_entity_poly.pdbx_seq_one_letter_code
_entity_poly.pdbx_strand_id
1 'polypeptide(L)'
;MKRHKLFRGYEEAVQIAQMILRWCDYSITNIRPATESPCPVFWLDMSLLYEHYVLGLLREAYGEKIKYQAKGYTGYPDFICYDPKLIMDTKYIPRFQQGGIDIAIARQLAGYARDRKLFRLPASEVIPCIVIYPKEGEVQNPFKDKSLEELLAEDEDRLLLGFYRIAVPLPTLNDSETNLSPSFT
;
A
#
# COMPACT_ATOMS: atom_id res chain seq x y z
N MET A 1 -9.40 7.15 -35.75
CA MET A 1 -10.02 6.08 -34.97
C MET A 1 -10.14 6.57 -33.52
N LYS A 2 -11.34 6.76 -32.98
CA LYS A 2 -11.55 7.22 -31.58
C LYS A 2 -11.19 6.07 -30.65
N ARG A 3 -10.08 6.20 -29.90
CA ARG A 3 -9.68 5.23 -28.88
C ARG A 3 -10.69 5.25 -27.73
N HIS A 4 -11.35 4.15 -27.51
CA HIS A 4 -12.32 3.99 -26.41
C HIS A 4 -11.54 3.88 -25.09
N LYS A 5 -11.99 4.61 -24.02
CA LYS A 5 -11.33 4.64 -22.70
C LYS A 5 -11.11 3.24 -22.06
N LEU A 6 -11.92 2.26 -22.44
CA LEU A 6 -11.82 0.86 -21.99
C LEU A 6 -10.54 0.12 -22.46
N PHE A 7 -9.86 0.61 -23.51
CA PHE A 7 -8.69 -0.07 -24.09
C PHE A 7 -7.34 0.39 -23.52
N ARG A 8 -7.31 1.42 -22.68
CA ARG A 8 -6.06 1.98 -22.18
C ARG A 8 -5.34 1.00 -21.24
N GLY A 9 -6.07 0.37 -20.31
CA GLY A 9 -5.52 -0.67 -19.42
C GLY A 9 -5.17 -1.97 -20.16
N TYR A 10 -5.82 -2.23 -21.29
CA TYR A 10 -5.53 -3.40 -22.11
C TYR A 10 -4.20 -3.28 -22.88
N GLU A 11 -3.86 -2.10 -23.39
CA GLU A 11 -2.56 -1.85 -24.03
C GLU A 11 -1.40 -2.05 -23.04
N GLU A 12 -1.54 -1.57 -21.80
CA GLU A 12 -0.54 -1.76 -20.75
C GLU A 12 -0.42 -3.25 -20.36
N ALA A 13 -1.53 -3.96 -20.21
CA ALA A 13 -1.51 -5.39 -19.92
C ALA A 13 -0.86 -6.21 -21.05
N VAL A 14 -1.11 -5.87 -22.30
CA VAL A 14 -0.48 -6.52 -23.46
C VAL A 14 1.02 -6.22 -23.50
N GLN A 15 1.46 -4.98 -23.20
CA GLN A 15 2.87 -4.65 -23.11
C GLN A 15 3.59 -5.44 -22.03
N ILE A 16 2.99 -5.54 -20.84
CA ILE A 16 3.53 -6.35 -19.74
C ILE A 16 3.58 -7.83 -20.12
N ALA A 17 2.52 -8.37 -20.72
CA ALA A 17 2.50 -9.75 -21.18
C ALA A 17 3.57 -10.02 -22.26
N GLN A 18 3.74 -9.10 -23.21
CA GLN A 18 4.82 -9.19 -24.22
C GLN A 18 6.21 -9.12 -23.58
N MET A 19 6.39 -8.27 -22.56
CA MET A 19 7.64 -8.17 -21.84
C MET A 19 7.95 -9.48 -21.08
N ILE A 20 6.98 -10.05 -20.39
CA ILE A 20 7.10 -11.33 -19.71
C ILE A 20 7.44 -12.45 -20.72
N LEU A 21 6.74 -12.52 -21.85
CA LEU A 21 7.00 -13.50 -22.90
C LEU A 21 8.39 -13.36 -23.49
N ARG A 22 8.87 -12.13 -23.71
CA ARG A 22 10.25 -11.89 -24.16
C ARG A 22 11.29 -12.34 -23.13
N TRP A 23 11.00 -12.11 -21.86
CA TRP A 23 11.88 -12.56 -20.78
C TRP A 23 11.92 -14.08 -20.60
N CYS A 24 10.83 -14.75 -20.92
CA CYS A 24 10.74 -16.21 -20.95
C CYS A 24 11.17 -16.84 -22.28
N ASP A 25 11.82 -16.06 -23.18
CA ASP A 25 12.36 -16.47 -24.48
C ASP A 25 11.33 -17.17 -25.39
N TYR A 26 10.03 -16.77 -25.28
CA TYR A 26 8.90 -17.36 -26.04
C TYR A 26 8.85 -18.91 -26.00
N SER A 27 9.62 -19.55 -25.11
CA SER A 27 9.86 -20.96 -25.13
C SER A 27 8.82 -21.79 -24.38
N ILE A 28 7.54 -21.43 -24.51
CA ILE A 28 6.44 -22.30 -24.04
C ILE A 28 6.44 -23.65 -24.79
N THR A 29 7.11 -23.72 -25.95
CA THR A 29 7.11 -24.93 -26.79
C THR A 29 8.48 -25.65 -26.93
N ASN A 30 9.57 -25.06 -26.45
CA ASN A 30 10.89 -25.70 -26.48
C ASN A 30 11.40 -25.96 -25.05
N ILE A 31 11.10 -27.14 -24.54
CA ILE A 31 11.71 -27.67 -23.33
C ILE A 31 13.19 -27.94 -23.62
N ARG A 32 14.01 -26.90 -23.63
CA ARG A 32 15.47 -27.11 -23.49
C ARG A 32 15.78 -27.30 -22.01
N PRO A 33 16.71 -28.17 -21.64
CA PRO A 33 17.08 -28.36 -20.25
C PRO A 33 17.54 -27.03 -19.66
N ALA A 34 17.08 -26.73 -18.44
CA ALA A 34 17.13 -25.47 -17.72
C ALA A 34 18.54 -24.94 -17.35
N THR A 35 19.56 -25.27 -18.08
CA THR A 35 20.97 -25.00 -17.71
C THR A 35 21.54 -23.70 -18.27
N GLU A 36 20.88 -23.00 -19.21
CA GLU A 36 21.53 -21.85 -19.85
C GLU A 36 20.63 -20.65 -20.18
N SER A 37 19.36 -20.61 -19.75
CA SER A 37 18.57 -19.41 -19.95
C SER A 37 18.73 -18.49 -18.73
N PRO A 38 19.36 -17.30 -18.85
CA PRO A 38 19.43 -16.39 -17.75
C PRO A 38 18.00 -15.94 -17.39
N CYS A 39 17.48 -16.49 -16.29
CA CYS A 39 16.21 -16.02 -15.76
C CYS A 39 16.41 -14.56 -15.33
N PRO A 40 15.70 -13.60 -15.94
CA PRO A 40 15.86 -12.21 -15.54
C PRO A 40 15.44 -12.05 -14.09
N VAL A 41 16.36 -11.58 -13.28
CA VAL A 41 16.06 -11.20 -11.90
C VAL A 41 15.34 -9.88 -11.94
N PHE A 42 14.12 -9.84 -11.41
CA PHE A 42 13.39 -8.59 -11.20
C PHE A 42 13.11 -8.41 -9.72
N TRP A 43 13.12 -7.15 -9.30
CA TRP A 43 12.82 -6.77 -7.93
C TRP A 43 11.43 -6.16 -7.88
N LEU A 44 10.64 -6.62 -6.94
CA LEU A 44 9.38 -5.98 -6.57
C LEU A 44 9.63 -5.17 -5.31
N ASP A 45 9.35 -3.86 -5.38
CA ASP A 45 9.31 -3.04 -4.19
C ASP A 45 8.00 -3.34 -3.44
N MET A 46 8.10 -4.23 -2.46
CA MET A 46 6.96 -4.65 -1.66
C MET A 46 6.40 -3.52 -0.80
N SER A 47 7.24 -2.54 -0.41
CA SER A 47 6.78 -1.37 0.34
C SER A 47 5.89 -0.50 -0.53
N LEU A 48 6.32 -0.21 -1.76
CA LEU A 48 5.54 0.56 -2.72
C LEU A 48 4.26 -0.18 -3.13
N LEU A 49 4.35 -1.50 -3.34
CA LEU A 49 3.16 -2.31 -3.66
C LEU A 49 2.14 -2.28 -2.52
N TYR A 50 2.60 -2.40 -1.28
CA TYR A 50 1.75 -2.31 -0.10
C TYR A 50 1.12 -0.93 0.05
N GLU A 51 1.89 0.14 -0.17
CA GLU A 51 1.39 1.52 -0.15
C GLU A 51 0.24 1.71 -1.16
N HIS A 52 0.41 1.21 -2.40
CA HIS A 52 -0.64 1.27 -3.42
C HIS A 52 -1.86 0.40 -3.09
N TYR A 53 -1.66 -0.75 -2.48
CA TYR A 53 -2.75 -1.59 -1.98
C TYR A 53 -3.58 -0.85 -0.93
N VAL A 54 -2.92 -0.27 0.07
CA VAL A 54 -3.58 0.54 1.11
C VAL A 54 -4.27 1.77 0.51
N LEU A 55 -3.65 2.43 -0.49
CA LEU A 55 -4.27 3.53 -1.21
C LEU A 55 -5.61 3.13 -1.84
N GLY A 56 -5.67 1.92 -2.44
CA GLY A 56 -6.90 1.37 -2.99
C GLY A 56 -8.01 1.23 -1.94
N LEU A 57 -7.66 0.65 -0.78
CA LEU A 57 -8.60 0.46 0.34
C LEU A 57 -9.10 1.79 0.93
N LEU A 58 -8.19 2.76 1.10
CA LEU A 58 -8.52 4.09 1.60
C LEU A 58 -9.42 4.87 0.62
N ARG A 59 -9.16 4.75 -0.69
CA ARG A 59 -9.98 5.40 -1.72
C ARG A 59 -11.37 4.77 -1.84
N GLU A 60 -11.46 3.45 -1.65
CA GLU A 60 -12.75 2.76 -1.58
C GLU A 60 -13.60 3.29 -0.42
N ALA A 61 -12.99 3.53 0.75
CA ALA A 61 -13.70 3.96 1.96
C ALA A 61 -13.98 5.48 1.99
N TYR A 62 -13.01 6.31 1.58
CA TYR A 62 -13.03 7.77 1.81
C TYR A 62 -12.93 8.61 0.54
N GLY A 63 -12.74 7.98 -0.62
CA GLY A 63 -12.70 8.67 -1.91
C GLY A 63 -11.60 9.73 -1.99
N GLU A 64 -11.95 10.89 -2.51
CA GLU A 64 -11.05 12.02 -2.75
C GLU A 64 -10.62 12.79 -1.48
N LYS A 65 -11.13 12.43 -0.30
CA LYS A 65 -10.67 13.01 0.97
C LYS A 65 -9.20 12.67 1.24
N ILE A 66 -8.74 11.52 0.73
CA ILE A 66 -7.36 11.06 0.89
C ILE A 66 -6.49 11.62 -0.22
N LYS A 67 -5.47 12.38 0.16
CA LYS A 67 -4.45 12.89 -0.75
C LYS A 67 -3.19 12.03 -0.64
N TYR A 68 -2.74 11.52 -1.76
CA TYR A 68 -1.58 10.66 -1.88
C TYR A 68 -0.31 11.48 -2.10
N GLN A 69 0.74 11.18 -1.34
CA GLN A 69 2.08 11.77 -1.44
C GLN A 69 2.09 13.31 -1.53
N ALA A 70 1.40 13.96 -0.61
CA ALA A 70 1.38 15.42 -0.55
C ALA A 70 2.77 15.97 -0.24
N LYS A 71 3.24 16.94 -1.03
CA LYS A 71 4.58 17.53 -0.89
C LYS A 71 4.65 18.51 0.26
N GLY A 72 5.30 18.13 1.35
CA GLY A 72 5.70 18.99 2.47
C GLY A 72 7.07 19.64 2.29
N TYR A 73 7.54 20.33 3.33
CA TYR A 73 8.94 20.77 3.49
C TYR A 73 9.80 19.64 4.06
N THR A 74 9.23 18.79 4.92
CA THR A 74 9.90 17.69 5.61
C THR A 74 9.89 16.37 4.84
N GLY A 75 9.20 16.32 3.69
CA GLY A 75 9.10 15.13 2.84
C GLY A 75 7.69 14.92 2.29
N TYR A 76 7.38 13.67 2.02
CA TYR A 76 6.12 13.23 1.42
C TYR A 76 5.50 12.17 2.33
N PRO A 77 4.50 12.50 3.17
CA PRO A 77 3.70 11.47 3.83
C PRO A 77 2.93 10.67 2.78
N ASP A 78 2.72 9.38 3.01
CA ASP A 78 2.01 8.53 2.06
C ASP A 78 0.60 9.05 1.82
N PHE A 79 -0.13 9.33 2.91
CA PHE A 79 -1.49 9.86 2.80
C PHE A 79 -1.74 10.97 3.81
N ILE A 80 -2.53 11.95 3.39
CA ILE A 80 -3.07 12.97 4.28
C ILE A 80 -4.57 13.15 4.05
N CYS A 81 -5.27 13.56 5.11
CA CYS A 81 -6.61 14.12 5.04
C CYS A 81 -6.60 15.52 5.64
N TYR A 82 -7.36 16.43 5.05
CA TYR A 82 -7.47 17.80 5.54
C TYR A 82 -8.67 18.02 6.46
N ASP A 83 -9.67 17.14 6.34
CA ASP A 83 -10.88 17.19 7.15
C ASP A 83 -11.43 15.76 7.40
N PRO A 84 -11.21 15.20 8.59
CA PRO A 84 -10.37 15.73 9.69
C PRO A 84 -8.89 15.77 9.31
N LYS A 85 -8.10 16.65 9.97
CA LYS A 85 -6.66 16.73 9.73
C LYS A 85 -5.97 15.48 10.26
N LEU A 86 -5.34 14.72 9.37
CA LEU A 86 -4.79 13.41 9.67
C LEU A 86 -3.62 13.07 8.74
N ILE A 87 -2.60 12.43 9.27
CA ILE A 87 -1.49 11.84 8.52
C ILE A 87 -1.56 10.32 8.65
N MET A 88 -1.36 9.62 7.54
CA MET A 88 -1.23 8.17 7.52
C MET A 88 0.02 7.79 6.74
N ASP A 89 0.72 6.78 7.21
CA ASP A 89 1.97 6.33 6.61
C ASP A 89 2.05 4.80 6.70
N THR A 90 2.40 4.18 5.58
CA THR A 90 2.49 2.73 5.51
C THR A 90 3.87 2.24 5.91
N LYS A 91 3.92 1.14 6.62
CA LYS A 91 5.19 0.47 6.96
C LYS A 91 5.06 -1.01 6.64
N TYR A 92 5.65 -1.42 5.52
CA TYR A 92 5.72 -2.83 5.15
C TYR A 92 6.77 -3.54 5.99
N ILE A 93 6.42 -3.81 7.26
CA ILE A 93 7.25 -4.55 8.20
C ILE A 93 6.47 -5.80 8.63
N PRO A 94 6.72 -6.97 8.01
CA PRO A 94 5.95 -8.20 8.28
C PRO A 94 5.96 -8.66 9.74
N ARG A 95 6.93 -8.18 10.54
CA ARG A 95 7.09 -8.54 11.96
C ARG A 95 6.61 -7.44 12.93
N PHE A 96 5.92 -6.42 12.45
CA PHE A 96 5.45 -5.29 13.28
C PHE A 96 4.31 -5.64 14.25
N GLN A 97 4.07 -6.93 14.47
CA GLN A 97 2.91 -7.42 15.23
C GLN A 97 3.00 -7.22 16.74
N GLN A 98 4.15 -6.83 17.30
CA GLN A 98 4.32 -6.72 18.76
C GLN A 98 5.09 -5.45 19.14
N GLY A 99 4.43 -4.59 19.91
CA GLY A 99 5.05 -3.42 20.53
C GLY A 99 4.63 -2.08 19.93
N GLY A 100 5.02 -1.00 20.60
CA GLY A 100 4.70 0.38 20.24
C GLY A 100 5.28 0.82 18.87
N ILE A 101 5.09 2.10 18.55
CA ILE A 101 5.62 2.70 17.33
C ILE A 101 7.14 2.86 17.47
N ASP A 102 7.87 2.44 16.44
CA ASP A 102 9.33 2.66 16.37
C ASP A 102 9.65 4.16 16.45
N ILE A 103 10.68 4.51 17.22
CA ILE A 103 11.10 5.91 17.46
C ILE A 103 11.43 6.64 16.14
N ALA A 104 12.03 5.96 15.17
CA ALA A 104 12.36 6.56 13.87
C ALA A 104 11.08 6.90 13.09
N ILE A 105 10.09 6.00 13.10
CA ILE A 105 8.78 6.21 12.49
C ILE A 105 8.05 7.37 13.20
N ALA A 106 8.04 7.38 14.52
CA ALA A 106 7.42 8.45 15.30
C ALA A 106 8.04 9.82 14.98
N ARG A 107 9.37 9.90 14.88
CA ARG A 107 10.08 11.13 14.50
C ARG A 107 9.75 11.59 13.09
N GLN A 108 9.66 10.68 12.14
CA GLN A 108 9.28 10.96 10.76
C GLN A 108 7.87 11.57 10.71
N LEU A 109 6.89 10.90 11.30
CA LEU A 109 5.50 11.35 11.33
C LEU A 109 5.32 12.64 12.11
N ALA A 110 6.01 12.81 13.24
CA ALA A 110 6.03 14.05 13.99
C ALA A 110 6.59 15.24 13.17
N GLY A 111 7.53 14.96 12.28
CA GLY A 111 8.04 15.94 11.30
C GLY A 111 6.95 16.39 10.33
N TYR A 112 6.23 15.45 9.74
CA TYR A 112 5.11 15.73 8.84
C TYR A 112 3.97 16.46 9.56
N ALA A 113 3.64 16.07 10.79
CA ALA A 113 2.58 16.68 11.59
C ALA A 113 2.84 18.15 11.94
N ARG A 114 4.10 18.59 11.93
CA ARG A 114 4.51 19.99 12.15
C ARG A 114 4.79 20.77 10.88
N ASP A 115 4.60 20.15 9.72
CA ASP A 115 4.90 20.78 8.44
C ASP A 115 3.82 21.78 8.04
N ARG A 116 4.17 23.08 8.07
CA ARG A 116 3.24 24.16 7.72
C ARG A 116 2.81 24.20 6.26
N LYS A 117 3.52 23.48 5.41
CA LYS A 117 3.12 23.34 4.01
C LYS A 117 2.00 22.31 3.84
N LEU A 118 1.97 21.30 4.68
CA LEU A 118 0.91 20.29 4.69
C LEU A 118 -0.34 20.82 5.41
N PHE A 119 -0.13 21.42 6.59
CA PHE A 119 -1.23 21.91 7.40
C PHE A 119 -0.96 23.35 7.91
N ARG A 120 -1.93 24.21 7.76
CA ARG A 120 -1.93 25.54 8.41
C ARG A 120 -2.52 25.39 9.81
N LEU A 121 -1.67 25.29 10.82
CA LEU A 121 -2.07 24.99 12.19
C LEU A 121 -1.72 26.10 13.15
N PRO A 122 -2.55 26.35 14.18
CA PRO A 122 -2.12 27.01 15.40
C PRO A 122 -1.09 26.14 16.14
N ALA A 123 -0.19 26.73 16.90
CA ALA A 123 0.93 26.03 17.54
C ALA A 123 0.51 24.95 18.57
N SER A 124 -0.74 25.00 19.03
CA SER A 124 -1.31 24.09 20.04
C SER A 124 -2.02 22.86 19.47
N GLU A 125 -2.20 22.78 18.15
CA GLU A 125 -2.93 21.67 17.55
C GLU A 125 -2.02 20.48 17.31
N VAL A 126 -2.43 19.29 17.76
CA VAL A 126 -1.76 18.01 17.52
C VAL A 126 -2.46 17.33 16.35
N ILE A 127 -1.71 17.04 15.29
CA ILE A 127 -2.22 16.27 14.15
C ILE A 127 -2.10 14.79 14.47
N PRO A 128 -3.19 14.02 14.44
CA PRO A 128 -3.14 12.57 14.56
C PRO A 128 -2.32 11.95 13.43
N CYS A 129 -1.53 10.94 13.80
CA CYS A 129 -0.69 10.17 12.90
C CYS A 129 -1.04 8.70 13.00
N ILE A 130 -1.34 8.05 11.90
CA ILE A 130 -1.65 6.62 11.83
C ILE A 130 -0.53 5.89 11.12
N VAL A 131 0.04 4.86 11.74
CA VAL A 131 0.92 3.89 11.09
C VAL A 131 0.07 2.71 10.61
N ILE A 132 0.14 2.43 9.32
CA ILE A 132 -0.58 1.32 8.70
C ILE A 132 0.41 0.20 8.39
N TYR A 133 0.19 -0.98 8.93
CA TYR A 133 1.09 -2.12 8.81
C TYR A 133 0.37 -3.39 8.37
N PRO A 134 1.05 -4.33 7.68
CA PRO A 134 0.45 -5.56 7.23
C PRO A 134 0.20 -6.54 8.38
N LYS A 135 -0.88 -7.31 8.27
CA LYS A 135 -1.13 -8.50 9.11
C LYS A 135 -1.60 -9.66 8.23
N GLU A 136 -1.49 -10.86 8.76
CA GLU A 136 -2.15 -12.03 8.20
C GLU A 136 -3.64 -12.03 8.60
N GLY A 137 -4.49 -12.57 7.74
CA GLY A 137 -5.91 -12.71 8.03
C GLY A 137 -6.80 -12.63 6.80
N GLU A 138 -8.10 -12.70 7.03
CA GLU A 138 -9.09 -12.55 5.96
C GLU A 138 -9.00 -11.15 5.34
N VAL A 139 -9.09 -11.12 4.00
CA VAL A 139 -9.04 -9.88 3.23
C VAL A 139 -10.35 -9.13 3.41
N GLN A 140 -10.35 -8.20 4.33
CA GLN A 140 -11.43 -7.24 4.53
C GLN A 140 -10.84 -5.85 4.55
N ASN A 141 -11.55 -4.88 3.96
CA ASN A 141 -11.13 -3.48 4.05
C ASN A 141 -11.39 -2.97 5.48
N PRO A 142 -10.34 -2.74 6.31
CA PRO A 142 -10.52 -2.34 7.70
C PRO A 142 -11.04 -0.90 7.85
N PHE A 143 -11.07 -0.15 6.75
CA PHE A 143 -11.54 1.24 6.70
C PHE A 143 -13.00 1.35 6.28
N LYS A 144 -13.57 0.26 5.71
CA LYS A 144 -14.94 0.25 5.26
C LYS A 144 -15.89 0.38 6.45
N ASP A 145 -16.94 1.16 6.28
CA ASP A 145 -17.99 1.38 7.27
C ASP A 145 -17.53 2.09 8.56
N LYS A 146 -16.33 2.71 8.56
CA LYS A 146 -15.79 3.50 9.66
C LYS A 146 -15.54 4.94 9.21
N SER A 147 -15.85 5.89 10.08
CA SER A 147 -15.41 7.28 9.86
C SER A 147 -13.91 7.42 10.18
N LEU A 148 -13.29 8.49 9.69
CA LEU A 148 -11.89 8.77 10.01
C LEU A 148 -11.67 9.05 11.50
N GLU A 149 -12.68 9.60 12.18
CA GLU A 149 -12.67 9.85 13.62
C GLU A 149 -12.73 8.54 14.42
N GLU A 150 -13.49 7.56 13.94
CA GLU A 150 -13.59 6.24 14.58
C GLU A 150 -12.26 5.48 14.50
N LEU A 151 -11.47 5.68 13.45
CA LEU A 151 -10.13 5.09 13.37
C LEU A 151 -9.20 5.58 14.47
N LEU A 152 -9.41 6.80 14.97
CA LEU A 152 -8.62 7.39 16.04
C LEU A 152 -9.05 6.93 17.45
N ALA A 153 -10.19 6.25 17.57
CA ALA A 153 -10.68 5.74 18.84
C ALA A 153 -10.17 4.34 19.19
N GLU A 154 -9.63 3.60 18.22
CA GLU A 154 -9.38 2.16 18.36
C GLU A 154 -8.03 1.76 18.96
N ASP A 155 -6.96 2.48 18.63
CA ASP A 155 -5.61 2.12 19.12
C ASP A 155 -4.73 3.37 19.22
N GLU A 156 -4.73 4.00 20.38
CA GLU A 156 -3.79 5.08 20.70
C GLU A 156 -2.55 4.50 21.38
N ASP A 157 -1.36 4.82 20.84
CA ASP A 157 -0.11 4.48 21.50
C ASP A 157 -0.01 5.27 22.82
N ARG A 158 0.04 4.57 23.94
CA ARG A 158 0.04 5.19 25.27
C ARG A 158 1.27 6.03 25.56
N LEU A 159 2.35 5.85 24.81
CA LEU A 159 3.61 6.58 24.99
C LEU A 159 3.66 7.88 24.21
N LEU A 160 2.88 7.99 23.13
CA LEU A 160 2.93 9.12 22.19
C LEU A 160 1.52 9.62 21.91
N LEU A 161 1.23 10.84 22.33
CA LEU A 161 -0.06 11.47 22.09
C LEU A 161 -0.33 11.65 20.59
N GLY A 162 -1.49 11.20 20.13
CA GLY A 162 -1.95 11.35 18.75
C GLY A 162 -1.26 10.38 17.77
N PHE A 163 -0.69 9.28 18.25
CA PHE A 163 -0.16 8.21 17.40
C PHE A 163 -1.03 6.97 17.53
N TYR A 164 -1.39 6.42 16.36
CA TYR A 164 -2.30 5.28 16.22
C TYR A 164 -1.71 4.24 15.28
N ARG A 165 -2.20 3.01 15.38
CA ARG A 165 -1.76 1.91 14.52
C ARG A 165 -2.95 1.16 13.95
N ILE A 166 -2.91 0.88 12.67
CA ILE A 166 -3.94 0.09 12.00
C ILE A 166 -3.29 -1.07 11.24
N ALA A 167 -3.77 -2.27 11.55
CA ALA A 167 -3.35 -3.47 10.86
C ALA A 167 -4.23 -3.72 9.65
N VAL A 168 -3.62 -3.91 8.47
CA VAL A 168 -4.31 -4.20 7.21
C VAL A 168 -4.01 -5.63 6.77
N PRO A 169 -5.03 -6.48 6.61
CA PRO A 169 -4.82 -7.85 6.16
C PRO A 169 -4.33 -7.87 4.71
N LEU A 170 -3.31 -8.69 4.45
CA LEU A 170 -2.81 -8.93 3.10
C LEU A 170 -3.62 -10.03 2.42
N PRO A 171 -3.83 -9.91 1.09
CA PRO A 171 -4.39 -11.01 0.32
C PRO A 171 -3.44 -12.21 0.37
N THR A 172 -3.97 -13.37 0.77
CA THR A 172 -3.27 -14.64 0.72
C THR A 172 -3.71 -15.41 -0.53
N LEU A 173 -2.76 -16.02 -1.23
CA LEU A 173 -3.10 -16.98 -2.27
C LEU A 173 -3.65 -18.22 -1.55
N ASN A 174 -4.94 -18.50 -1.74
CA ASN A 174 -5.50 -19.75 -1.28
C ASN A 174 -4.94 -20.88 -2.14
N ASP A 175 -4.30 -21.87 -1.52
CA ASP A 175 -3.76 -23.06 -2.19
C ASP A 175 -4.81 -23.87 -2.99
N SER A 176 -6.10 -23.55 -2.83
CA SER A 176 -7.20 -24.16 -3.58
C SER A 176 -7.28 -23.75 -5.06
N GLU A 177 -6.60 -22.67 -5.49
CA GLU A 177 -6.58 -22.28 -6.91
C GLU A 177 -5.34 -22.85 -7.66
N THR A 178 -4.39 -23.48 -6.96
CA THR A 178 -3.22 -24.10 -7.59
C THR A 178 -3.49 -25.50 -8.16
N ASN A 179 -4.69 -26.03 -8.03
CA ASN A 179 -5.09 -27.34 -8.59
C ASN A 179 -5.67 -27.28 -10.01
N LEU A 180 -5.22 -26.34 -10.83
CA LEU A 180 -5.35 -26.44 -12.28
C LEU A 180 -4.22 -27.34 -12.81
N SER A 181 -4.30 -28.64 -12.52
CA SER A 181 -3.58 -29.63 -13.29
C SER A 181 -4.10 -29.59 -14.74
N PRO A 182 -3.25 -29.31 -15.73
CA PRO A 182 -3.68 -29.45 -17.12
C PRO A 182 -3.92 -30.93 -17.40
N SER A 183 -5.19 -31.33 -17.49
CA SER A 183 -5.56 -32.60 -18.08
C SER A 183 -5.31 -32.51 -19.58
N PHE A 184 -4.12 -32.87 -20.02
CA PHE A 184 -3.87 -33.18 -21.41
C PHE A 184 -4.38 -34.60 -21.70
N THR A 185 -5.48 -34.68 -22.41
CA THR A 185 -5.86 -35.81 -23.24
C THR A 185 -5.53 -35.51 -24.67
#